data_544804b1ac33d8fcdb96c17f27f262f7
#
_entry.id   544804b1ac33d8fcdb96c17f27f262f7
#
_cell.length_a   1.000
_cell.length_b   1.000
_cell.length_c   1.000
_cell.angle_alpha   90.00
_cell.angle_beta   90.00
_cell.angle_gamma   90.00
#
_symmetry.space_group_name_H-M   'P 1'
#
loop_
_entity.id
_entity.type
_entity.pdbx_description
1 polymer ?
#
loop_
_entity_poly.entity_id
_entity_poly.type
_entity_poly.pdbx_seq_one_letter_code
_entity_poly.pdbx_strand_id
1 'polypeptide(L)'
;TNGYDSTREGESLLPLASHFDSESAVFELGSWWHPEKKKNEDSPVTEIPMQRIHSVSPDDRLQLRLHGKGFFFDNKERKHGTLMHEVLSRIHTKADIRQAVEGYRVSGVINREEADVLCGRLDALLDKQLVAGWYDGTARILNEVDILYGKGLAKRPDRVMIYDDQVVVVDYKFGQKESKTYISQMKEYVGLIRQMDYKQVTGYIWYVELDKIEAV
;
A
#
# COMPACT_ATOMS: atom_id res chain seq x y z
N THR A 1 31.03 -0.95 -22.42
CA THR A 1 31.02 0.23 -23.31
C THR A 1 29.83 0.09 -24.25
N ASN A 2 28.66 0.52 -23.78
CA ASN A 2 27.52 0.68 -24.66
C ASN A 2 27.76 1.97 -25.47
N GLY A 3 28.15 1.82 -26.76
CA GLY A 3 28.24 2.93 -27.66
C GLY A 3 26.88 3.60 -27.80
N TYR A 4 26.78 4.81 -27.36
CA TYR A 4 25.67 5.69 -27.69
C TYR A 4 25.74 5.98 -29.18
N ASP A 5 24.74 5.52 -29.93
CA ASP A 5 24.66 5.81 -31.35
C ASP A 5 24.19 7.25 -31.55
N SER A 6 25.17 8.15 -31.75
CA SER A 6 24.93 9.59 -31.94
C SER A 6 24.10 9.92 -33.20
N THR A 7 23.80 8.95 -34.02
CA THR A 7 22.98 9.13 -35.24
C THR A 7 21.47 9.06 -34.97
N ARG A 8 21.04 8.73 -33.72
CA ARG A 8 19.64 8.66 -33.29
C ARG A 8 19.30 9.61 -32.18
N GLU A 9 20.05 10.68 -31.99
CA GLU A 9 19.61 11.78 -31.16
C GLU A 9 18.31 12.32 -31.79
N GLY A 10 17.20 11.99 -31.15
CA GLY A 10 15.91 12.42 -31.64
C GLY A 10 15.91 13.95 -31.74
N GLU A 11 15.47 14.49 -32.86
CA GLU A 11 15.35 15.92 -33.15
C GLU A 11 14.67 16.71 -32.04
N SER A 12 13.93 16.03 -31.16
CA SER A 12 13.27 16.59 -29.98
C SER A 12 14.22 17.09 -28.89
N LEU A 13 15.47 16.65 -28.83
CA LEU A 13 16.45 17.08 -27.83
C LEU A 13 17.39 18.20 -28.32
N LEU A 14 17.42 18.47 -29.63
CA LEU A 14 18.25 19.53 -30.23
C LEU A 14 18.04 20.92 -29.58
N PRO A 15 16.82 21.33 -29.21
CA PRO A 15 16.61 22.60 -28.54
C PRO A 15 17.26 22.70 -27.14
N LEU A 16 17.52 21.55 -26.53
CA LEU A 16 18.12 21.47 -25.18
C LEU A 16 19.64 21.33 -25.20
N ALA A 17 20.23 21.02 -26.36
CA ALA A 17 21.68 20.82 -26.49
C ALA A 17 22.48 22.08 -26.13
N SER A 18 21.94 23.28 -26.34
CA SER A 18 22.57 24.56 -25.96
C SER A 18 22.68 24.78 -24.45
N HIS A 19 21.99 23.99 -23.65
CA HIS A 19 21.99 24.06 -22.18
C HIS A 19 22.91 23.02 -21.54
N PHE A 20 23.62 22.22 -22.37
CA PHE A 20 24.55 21.22 -21.89
C PHE A 20 25.99 21.70 -22.03
N ASP A 21 26.68 21.79 -20.90
CA ASP A 21 28.13 22.06 -20.88
C ASP A 21 28.88 20.73 -20.95
N SER A 22 29.57 20.52 -22.06
CA SER A 22 30.31 19.28 -22.32
C SER A 22 31.61 19.14 -21.51
N GLU A 23 32.17 20.24 -20.96
CA GLU A 23 33.39 20.19 -20.16
C GLU A 23 33.09 19.77 -18.72
N SER A 24 32.02 20.33 -18.13
CA SER A 24 31.58 19.99 -16.77
C SER A 24 30.64 18.83 -16.70
N ALA A 25 30.11 18.36 -17.84
CA ALA A 25 29.03 17.36 -17.95
C ALA A 25 27.75 17.75 -17.20
N VAL A 26 27.47 19.07 -17.12
CA VAL A 26 26.31 19.62 -16.43
C VAL A 26 25.28 20.11 -17.43
N PHE A 27 24.01 19.81 -17.14
CA PHE A 27 22.87 20.33 -17.89
C PHE A 27 22.15 21.38 -17.03
N GLU A 28 22.12 22.63 -17.50
CA GLU A 28 21.45 23.74 -16.83
C GLU A 28 20.26 24.22 -17.64
N LEU A 29 19.06 24.11 -17.05
CA LEU A 29 17.85 24.66 -17.61
C LEU A 29 17.19 25.63 -16.61
N GLY A 30 17.11 26.89 -17.00
CA GLY A 30 16.56 27.95 -16.16
C GLY A 30 17.66 28.77 -15.44
N SER A 31 17.26 29.75 -14.68
CA SER A 31 18.17 30.59 -13.90
C SER A 31 17.90 30.42 -12.41
N TRP A 32 18.96 30.18 -11.65
CA TRP A 32 18.93 30.18 -10.18
C TRP A 32 18.71 31.58 -9.59
N TRP A 33 18.74 32.60 -10.45
CA TRP A 33 18.66 33.95 -9.98
C TRP A 33 17.18 34.34 -9.78
N HIS A 34 16.81 34.52 -8.54
CA HIS A 34 15.59 35.21 -8.18
C HIS A 34 15.88 36.71 -8.19
N PRO A 35 15.17 37.55 -8.99
CA PRO A 35 15.32 38.97 -8.91
C PRO A 35 15.15 39.42 -7.45
N GLU A 36 16.11 40.16 -6.94
CA GLU A 36 16.01 40.75 -5.61
C GLU A 36 14.64 41.47 -5.52
N LYS A 37 13.76 40.95 -4.69
CA LYS A 37 12.54 41.65 -4.36
C LYS A 37 13.00 42.97 -3.74
N LYS A 38 12.78 44.08 -4.45
CA LYS A 38 12.89 45.42 -3.83
C LYS A 38 12.07 45.35 -2.55
N LYS A 39 12.70 45.46 -1.41
CA LYS A 39 12.02 45.58 -0.13
C LYS A 39 11.13 46.81 -0.22
N ASN A 40 9.84 46.61 -0.37
CA ASN A 40 8.89 47.64 -0.04
C ASN A 40 8.89 47.74 1.48
N GLU A 41 9.53 48.80 1.98
CA GLU A 41 9.73 49.01 3.43
C GLU A 41 8.43 49.27 4.20
N ASP A 42 7.28 49.35 3.54
CA ASP A 42 6.01 49.70 4.15
C ASP A 42 4.91 48.61 4.12
N SER A 43 5.25 47.35 3.87
CA SER A 43 4.26 46.28 3.99
C SER A 43 4.31 45.68 5.40
N PRO A 44 3.19 45.69 6.14
CA PRO A 44 3.16 45.03 7.45
C PRO A 44 3.52 43.55 7.28
N VAL A 45 4.52 43.10 8.02
CA VAL A 45 4.91 41.68 8.06
C VAL A 45 3.76 40.92 8.71
N THR A 46 2.95 40.26 7.90
CA THR A 46 1.96 39.32 8.40
C THR A 46 2.70 38.02 8.69
N GLU A 47 2.95 37.74 9.95
CA GLU A 47 3.44 36.41 10.35
C GLU A 47 2.35 35.39 10.06
N ILE A 48 2.58 34.58 9.03
CA ILE A 48 1.75 33.41 8.76
C ILE A 48 2.32 32.29 9.62
N PRO A 49 1.58 31.77 10.62
CA PRO A 49 2.04 30.64 11.41
C PRO A 49 2.28 29.48 10.46
N MET A 50 3.54 29.06 10.32
CA MET A 50 3.88 27.85 9.55
C MET A 50 3.30 26.65 10.26
N GLN A 51 2.13 26.22 9.83
CA GLN A 51 1.66 24.88 10.14
C GLN A 51 2.65 23.89 9.53
N ARG A 52 3.00 22.84 10.29
CA ARG A 52 3.89 21.79 9.81
C ARG A 52 3.39 21.27 8.47
N ILE A 53 4.09 21.63 7.41
CA ILE A 53 3.82 21.07 6.08
C ILE A 53 4.45 19.69 6.08
N HIS A 54 3.65 18.65 6.23
CA HIS A 54 4.08 17.31 5.91
C HIS A 54 4.16 17.21 4.39
N SER A 55 5.38 17.09 3.86
CA SER A 55 5.56 16.74 2.45
C SER A 55 5.13 15.30 2.26
N VAL A 56 4.00 15.11 1.63
CA VAL A 56 3.55 13.80 1.15
C VAL A 56 4.09 13.66 -0.27
N SER A 57 4.57 12.46 -0.62
CA SER A 57 5.03 12.18 -1.99
C SER A 57 3.99 12.63 -3.02
N PRO A 58 4.40 13.23 -4.15
CA PRO A 58 3.46 13.58 -5.22
C PRO A 58 2.62 12.41 -5.70
N ASP A 59 3.16 11.18 -5.66
CA ASP A 59 2.47 9.96 -6.06
C ASP A 59 1.30 9.63 -5.12
N ASP A 60 1.38 10.02 -3.85
CA ASP A 60 0.29 9.85 -2.89
C ASP A 60 -0.80 10.93 -3.03
N ARG A 61 -0.51 12.06 -3.68
CA ARG A 61 -1.43 13.20 -3.83
C ARG A 61 -2.16 13.25 -5.17
N LEU A 62 -1.59 12.71 -6.23
CA LEU A 62 -2.15 12.71 -7.57
C LEU A 62 -3.01 11.47 -7.82
N GLN A 63 -4.12 11.35 -7.10
CA GLN A 63 -5.20 10.49 -7.55
C GLN A 63 -6.06 11.28 -8.54
N LEU A 64 -5.80 11.07 -9.84
CA LEU A 64 -6.68 11.53 -10.90
C LEU A 64 -8.03 10.84 -10.76
N ARG A 65 -8.98 11.48 -10.10
CA ARG A 65 -10.39 11.10 -10.16
C ARG A 65 -10.93 11.47 -11.54
N LEU A 66 -10.74 10.57 -12.50
CA LEU A 66 -11.43 10.68 -13.78
C LEU A 66 -12.92 10.46 -13.55
N HIS A 67 -13.68 11.54 -13.56
CA HIS A 67 -15.15 11.56 -13.42
C HIS A 67 -15.80 11.08 -14.73
N GLY A 68 -15.76 9.78 -14.97
CA GLY A 68 -16.56 9.14 -16.00
C GLY A 68 -17.50 8.14 -15.37
N LYS A 69 -18.82 8.33 -15.52
CA LYS A 69 -19.86 7.47 -14.93
C LYS A 69 -19.69 5.97 -15.26
N GLY A 70 -19.02 5.62 -16.38
CA GLY A 70 -18.77 4.22 -16.79
C GLY A 70 -17.58 3.53 -16.11
N PHE A 71 -16.59 4.29 -15.64
CA PHE A 71 -15.38 3.72 -15.04
C PHE A 71 -15.60 3.25 -13.60
N PHE A 72 -16.63 3.74 -12.93
CA PHE A 72 -16.92 3.43 -11.52
C PHE A 72 -17.78 2.18 -11.32
N PHE A 73 -18.55 1.74 -12.30
CA PHE A 73 -19.48 0.61 -12.12
C PHE A 73 -18.82 -0.76 -12.27
N ASP A 74 -17.85 -0.92 -13.15
CA ASP A 74 -17.20 -2.22 -13.42
C ASP A 74 -16.06 -2.59 -12.45
N ASN A 75 -15.56 -1.65 -11.64
CA ASN A 75 -14.39 -1.86 -10.76
C ASN A 75 -14.67 -1.66 -9.26
N LYS A 76 -15.94 -1.51 -8.85
CA LYS A 76 -16.27 -1.21 -7.45
C LYS A 76 -15.88 -2.35 -6.50
N GLU A 77 -16.11 -3.58 -6.90
CA GLU A 77 -15.76 -4.77 -6.11
C GLU A 77 -14.25 -4.96 -6.01
N ARG A 78 -13.51 -4.79 -7.12
CA ARG A 78 -12.04 -4.87 -7.11
C ARG A 78 -11.40 -3.78 -6.26
N LYS A 79 -11.88 -2.54 -6.36
CA LYS A 79 -11.37 -1.42 -5.55
C LYS A 79 -11.68 -1.63 -4.07
N HIS A 80 -12.85 -2.15 -3.76
CA HIS A 80 -13.23 -2.49 -2.39
C HIS A 80 -12.34 -3.60 -1.82
N GLY A 81 -12.11 -4.68 -2.56
CA GLY A 81 -11.21 -5.75 -2.16
C GLY A 81 -9.79 -5.26 -1.91
N THR A 82 -9.23 -4.48 -2.84
CA THR A 82 -7.89 -3.89 -2.68
C THR A 82 -7.80 -3.00 -1.44
N LEU A 83 -8.78 -2.10 -1.23
CA LEU A 83 -8.82 -1.25 -0.05
C LEU A 83 -8.89 -2.08 1.24
N MET A 84 -9.70 -3.13 1.27
CA MET A 84 -9.82 -4.00 2.44
C MET A 84 -8.52 -4.75 2.75
N HIS A 85 -7.81 -5.28 1.73
CA HIS A 85 -6.48 -5.85 1.91
C HIS A 85 -5.50 -4.83 2.51
N GLU A 86 -5.42 -3.64 1.91
CA GLU A 86 -4.53 -2.58 2.36
C GLU A 86 -4.85 -2.12 3.80
N VAL A 87 -6.12 -2.01 4.17
CA VAL A 87 -6.52 -1.63 5.53
C VAL A 87 -6.15 -2.73 6.52
N LEU A 88 -6.49 -4.00 6.22
CA LEU A 88 -6.18 -5.14 7.09
C LEU A 88 -4.67 -5.35 7.26
N SER A 89 -3.86 -5.04 6.25
CA SER A 89 -2.40 -5.15 6.36
C SER A 89 -1.80 -4.16 7.36
N ARG A 90 -2.49 -3.05 7.65
CA ARG A 90 -2.07 -2.04 8.64
C ARG A 90 -2.58 -2.33 10.06
N ILE A 91 -3.44 -3.32 10.24
CA ILE A 91 -4.05 -3.67 11.52
C ILE A 91 -3.28 -4.85 12.13
N HIS A 92 -2.58 -4.63 13.22
CA HIS A 92 -1.94 -5.69 13.99
C HIS A 92 -2.88 -6.20 15.07
N THR A 93 -3.53 -5.31 15.77
CA THR A 93 -4.53 -5.57 16.79
C THR A 93 -5.82 -4.83 16.50
N LYS A 94 -6.91 -5.24 17.13
CA LYS A 94 -8.21 -4.55 16.97
C LYS A 94 -8.13 -3.06 17.30
N ALA A 95 -7.26 -2.64 18.21
CA ALA A 95 -7.08 -1.24 18.58
C ALA A 95 -6.57 -0.35 17.42
N ASP A 96 -5.94 -0.94 16.41
CA ASP A 96 -5.35 -0.21 15.28
C ASP A 96 -6.37 0.20 14.22
N ILE A 97 -7.62 -0.30 14.28
CA ILE A 97 -8.66 -0.09 13.26
C ILE A 97 -8.83 1.39 12.94
N ARG A 98 -9.03 2.22 13.96
CA ARG A 98 -9.28 3.66 13.75
C ARG A 98 -8.10 4.36 13.10
N GLN A 99 -6.88 4.04 13.52
CA GLN A 99 -5.67 4.62 12.96
C GLN A 99 -5.44 4.19 11.52
N ALA A 100 -5.66 2.91 11.19
CA ALA A 100 -5.55 2.37 9.85
C ALA A 100 -6.53 3.04 8.89
N VAL A 101 -7.80 3.18 9.27
CA VAL A 101 -8.86 3.80 8.47
C VAL A 101 -8.64 5.31 8.33
N GLU A 102 -8.20 5.99 9.39
CA GLU A 102 -7.95 7.43 9.38
C GLU A 102 -6.89 7.83 8.33
N GLY A 103 -5.87 6.99 8.11
CA GLY A 103 -4.89 7.21 7.04
C GLY A 103 -5.53 7.36 5.66
N TYR A 104 -6.54 6.57 5.34
CA TYR A 104 -7.28 6.64 4.07
C TYR A 104 -8.24 7.82 4.01
N ARG A 105 -8.82 8.23 5.14
CA ARG A 105 -9.64 9.44 5.23
C ARG A 105 -8.79 10.69 4.98
N VAL A 106 -7.64 10.80 5.62
CA VAL A 106 -6.74 11.97 5.48
C VAL A 106 -6.17 12.06 4.06
N SER A 107 -5.87 10.92 3.42
CA SER A 107 -5.41 10.89 2.03
C SER A 107 -6.54 11.14 1.01
N GLY A 108 -7.79 11.26 1.45
CA GLY A 108 -8.94 11.55 0.59
C GLY A 108 -9.43 10.36 -0.25
N VAL A 109 -9.00 9.14 0.09
CA VAL A 109 -9.46 7.90 -0.55
C VAL A 109 -10.91 7.61 -0.18
N ILE A 110 -11.26 7.85 1.09
CA ILE A 110 -12.60 7.73 1.64
C ILE A 110 -13.01 9.01 2.36
N ASN A 111 -14.29 9.30 2.42
CA ASN A 111 -14.81 10.42 3.18
C ASN A 111 -15.07 10.01 4.66
N ARG A 112 -15.53 10.96 5.50
CA ARG A 112 -15.76 10.73 6.92
C ARG A 112 -16.83 9.66 7.18
N GLU A 113 -17.95 9.73 6.45
CA GLU A 113 -19.06 8.78 6.62
C GLU A 113 -18.63 7.37 6.22
N GLU A 114 -17.89 7.25 5.11
CA GLU A 114 -17.31 5.98 4.66
C GLU A 114 -16.30 5.42 5.67
N ALA A 115 -15.51 6.29 6.32
CA ALA A 115 -14.56 5.89 7.36
C ALA A 115 -15.29 5.34 8.59
N ASP A 116 -16.36 6.00 9.05
CA ASP A 116 -17.15 5.54 10.20
C ASP A 116 -17.83 4.19 9.90
N VAL A 117 -18.40 4.03 8.70
CA VAL A 117 -18.99 2.74 8.24
C VAL A 117 -17.92 1.65 8.17
N LEU A 118 -16.73 1.97 7.61
CA LEU A 118 -15.64 1.00 7.50
C LEU A 118 -15.11 0.57 8.87
N CYS A 119 -14.95 1.49 9.81
CA CYS A 119 -14.58 1.16 11.19
C CYS A 119 -15.58 0.20 11.83
N GLY A 120 -16.88 0.51 11.76
CA GLY A 120 -17.92 -0.36 12.32
C GLY A 120 -17.94 -1.75 11.68
N ARG A 121 -17.73 -1.84 10.35
CA ARG A 121 -17.64 -3.11 9.64
C ARG A 121 -16.42 -3.93 10.09
N LEU A 122 -15.24 -3.29 10.20
CA LEU A 122 -14.02 -3.95 10.68
C LEU A 122 -14.15 -4.41 12.13
N ASP A 123 -14.72 -3.60 13.01
CA ASP A 123 -15.01 -4.00 14.38
C ASP A 123 -15.84 -5.29 14.43
N ALA A 124 -16.93 -5.34 13.67
CA ALA A 124 -17.79 -6.52 13.61
C ALA A 124 -17.10 -7.76 13.00
N LEU A 125 -16.24 -7.56 11.99
CA LEU A 125 -15.48 -8.64 11.37
C LEU A 125 -14.43 -9.21 12.33
N LEU A 126 -13.70 -8.36 13.05
CA LEU A 126 -12.63 -8.78 13.94
C LEU A 126 -13.16 -9.31 15.28
N ASP A 127 -14.43 -9.11 15.61
CA ASP A 127 -15.07 -9.69 16.81
C ASP A 127 -15.56 -11.14 16.61
N LYS A 128 -15.50 -11.68 15.40
CA LYS A 128 -15.87 -13.07 15.15
C LYS A 128 -14.96 -14.02 15.92
N GLN A 129 -15.54 -15.06 16.51
CA GLN A 129 -14.89 -15.93 17.49
C GLN A 129 -13.48 -16.42 17.08
N LEU A 130 -13.30 -16.90 15.86
CA LEU A 130 -12.00 -17.36 15.38
C LEU A 130 -11.07 -16.18 15.04
N VAL A 131 -11.63 -15.13 14.42
CA VAL A 131 -10.87 -13.96 13.96
C VAL A 131 -10.36 -13.13 15.14
N ALA A 132 -11.11 -13.03 16.22
CA ALA A 132 -10.72 -12.26 17.40
C ALA A 132 -9.36 -12.72 17.97
N GLY A 133 -9.10 -14.02 17.97
CA GLY A 133 -7.79 -14.56 18.38
C GLY A 133 -6.63 -14.21 17.43
N TRP A 134 -6.93 -13.82 16.20
CA TRP A 134 -5.87 -13.37 15.26
C TRP A 134 -5.47 -11.91 15.46
N TYR A 135 -6.25 -11.12 16.22
CA TYR A 135 -6.07 -9.68 16.43
C TYR A 135 -6.02 -9.29 17.91
N ASP A 136 -5.74 -10.27 18.79
CA ASP A 136 -5.68 -10.09 20.25
C ASP A 136 -4.34 -9.54 20.78
N GLY A 137 -3.33 -9.47 19.88
CA GLY A 137 -2.00 -8.96 20.22
C GLY A 137 -1.06 -9.98 20.87
N THR A 138 -1.44 -11.27 20.96
CA THR A 138 -0.60 -12.32 21.57
C THR A 138 0.49 -12.85 20.63
N ALA A 139 0.31 -12.73 19.32
CA ALA A 139 1.26 -13.19 18.31
C ALA A 139 2.16 -12.05 17.81
N ARG A 140 3.36 -12.42 17.34
CA ARG A 140 4.15 -11.56 16.46
C ARG A 140 3.53 -11.57 15.06
N ILE A 141 3.11 -10.39 14.58
CA ILE A 141 2.41 -10.24 13.32
C ILE A 141 3.36 -9.83 12.19
N LEU A 142 3.23 -10.51 11.05
CA LEU A 142 3.86 -10.14 9.78
C LEU A 142 2.76 -10.03 8.73
N ASN A 143 2.44 -8.81 8.31
CA ASN A 143 1.46 -8.54 7.27
C ASN A 143 2.18 -8.24 5.95
N GLU A 144 1.74 -8.83 4.84
CA GLU A 144 2.27 -8.57 3.49
C GLU A 144 3.81 -8.72 3.40
N VAL A 145 4.41 -9.68 4.12
CA VAL A 145 5.85 -9.91 4.13
C VAL A 145 6.21 -11.03 3.17
N ASP A 146 7.23 -10.81 2.35
CA ASP A 146 7.70 -11.78 1.38
C ASP A 146 8.41 -12.97 2.04
N ILE A 147 7.98 -14.17 1.69
CA ILE A 147 8.70 -15.42 1.94
C ILE A 147 9.61 -15.67 0.73
N LEU A 148 10.90 -15.50 0.90
CA LEU A 148 11.87 -15.75 -0.16
C LEU A 148 12.24 -17.24 -0.21
N TYR A 149 12.23 -17.83 -1.41
CA TYR A 149 12.57 -19.24 -1.61
C TYR A 149 13.25 -19.48 -2.95
N GLY A 150 13.95 -20.58 -3.06
CA GLY A 150 14.63 -20.97 -4.30
C GLY A 150 15.61 -19.90 -4.81
N LYS A 151 15.59 -19.63 -6.12
CA LYS A 151 16.49 -18.67 -6.78
C LYS A 151 15.86 -17.26 -6.86
N GLY A 152 15.50 -16.69 -5.72
CA GLY A 152 14.95 -15.32 -5.66
C GLY A 152 13.46 -15.23 -5.98
N LEU A 153 12.73 -16.33 -5.88
CA LEU A 153 11.27 -16.31 -5.95
C LEU A 153 10.71 -15.84 -4.60
N ALA A 154 9.58 -15.16 -4.64
CA ALA A 154 8.89 -14.66 -3.47
C ALA A 154 7.43 -15.07 -3.45
N LYS A 155 6.91 -15.34 -2.27
CA LYS A 155 5.48 -15.52 -2.00
C LYS A 155 5.09 -14.61 -0.85
N ARG A 156 3.95 -13.96 -0.95
CA ARG A 156 3.49 -12.97 0.03
C ARG A 156 2.12 -13.36 0.56
N PRO A 157 2.05 -14.02 1.72
CA PRO A 157 0.79 -14.20 2.44
C PRO A 157 0.31 -12.88 3.01
N ASP A 158 -1.00 -12.71 3.14
CA ASP A 158 -1.59 -11.47 3.64
C ASP A 158 -1.25 -11.25 5.12
N ARG A 159 -1.33 -12.32 5.94
CA ARG A 159 -1.02 -12.25 7.37
C ARG A 159 -0.39 -13.53 7.88
N VAL A 160 0.72 -13.40 8.59
CA VAL A 160 1.39 -14.48 9.30
C VAL A 160 1.47 -14.12 10.78
N MET A 161 1.01 -14.99 11.63
CA MET A 161 0.99 -14.85 13.08
C MET A 161 1.91 -15.91 13.70
N ILE A 162 2.95 -15.47 14.38
CA ILE A 162 3.95 -16.33 15.01
C ILE A 162 3.70 -16.30 16.51
N TYR A 163 3.28 -17.43 17.05
CA TYR A 163 3.16 -17.72 18.48
C TYR A 163 4.39 -18.52 18.94
N ASP A 164 4.50 -18.80 20.23
CA ASP A 164 5.65 -19.52 20.79
C ASP A 164 5.81 -20.94 20.22
N ASP A 165 4.70 -21.64 19.98
CA ASP A 165 4.66 -23.05 19.57
C ASP A 165 4.05 -23.29 18.18
N GLN A 166 3.40 -22.29 17.60
CA GLN A 166 2.71 -22.43 16.32
C GLN A 166 2.78 -21.19 15.44
N VAL A 167 2.58 -21.38 14.15
CA VAL A 167 2.41 -20.32 13.17
C VAL A 167 1.05 -20.47 12.49
N VAL A 168 0.33 -19.38 12.41
CA VAL A 168 -0.95 -19.30 11.69
C VAL A 168 -0.80 -18.37 10.50
N VAL A 169 -1.22 -18.84 9.32
CA VAL A 169 -1.20 -18.07 8.07
C VAL A 169 -2.62 -17.82 7.64
N VAL A 170 -2.92 -16.57 7.32
CA VAL A 170 -4.24 -16.18 6.80
C VAL A 170 -4.10 -15.47 5.48
N ASP A 171 -4.95 -15.84 4.54
CA ASP A 171 -5.06 -15.19 3.23
C ASP A 171 -6.51 -14.72 3.05
N TYR A 172 -6.69 -13.44 2.77
CA TYR A 172 -8.01 -12.82 2.66
C TYR A 172 -8.54 -12.92 1.24
N LYS A 173 -9.79 -13.31 1.08
CA LYS A 173 -10.45 -13.33 -0.21
C LYS A 173 -11.71 -12.48 -0.17
N PHE A 174 -11.75 -11.49 -1.04
CA PHE A 174 -12.90 -10.60 -1.23
C PHE A 174 -13.60 -10.99 -2.54
N GLY A 175 -14.91 -11.00 -2.51
CA GLY A 175 -15.76 -11.44 -3.62
C GLY A 175 -16.50 -12.76 -3.35
N GLN A 176 -17.33 -13.16 -4.30
CA GLN A 176 -18.30 -14.26 -4.14
C GLN A 176 -17.80 -15.62 -4.64
N LYS A 177 -16.51 -15.74 -5.02
CA LYS A 177 -15.99 -16.95 -5.65
C LYS A 177 -15.01 -17.68 -4.74
N GLU A 178 -15.26 -18.97 -4.52
CA GLU A 178 -14.30 -19.92 -3.99
C GLU A 178 -13.49 -20.53 -5.14
N SER A 179 -12.21 -20.79 -4.91
CA SER A 179 -11.36 -21.41 -5.93
C SER A 179 -10.39 -22.42 -5.34
N LYS A 180 -10.25 -23.56 -6.00
CA LYS A 180 -9.25 -24.57 -5.65
C LYS A 180 -7.80 -24.03 -5.73
N THR A 181 -7.57 -22.98 -6.52
CA THR A 181 -6.27 -22.33 -6.61
C THR A 181 -5.87 -21.68 -5.30
N TYR A 182 -6.82 -21.16 -4.50
CA TYR A 182 -6.55 -20.55 -3.20
C TYR A 182 -6.08 -21.60 -2.19
N ILE A 183 -6.68 -22.80 -2.22
CA ILE A 183 -6.24 -23.93 -1.39
C ILE A 183 -4.81 -24.33 -1.75
N SER A 184 -4.50 -24.42 -3.05
CA SER A 184 -3.14 -24.75 -3.52
C SER A 184 -2.13 -23.69 -3.09
N GLN A 185 -2.49 -22.41 -3.20
CA GLN A 185 -1.68 -21.28 -2.75
C GLN A 185 -1.41 -21.36 -1.24
N MET A 186 -2.44 -21.62 -0.43
CA MET A 186 -2.29 -21.74 1.02
C MET A 186 -1.41 -22.92 1.42
N LYS A 187 -1.57 -24.09 0.76
CA LYS A 187 -0.69 -25.24 0.98
C LYS A 187 0.77 -24.92 0.69
N GLU A 188 1.03 -24.13 -0.33
CA GLU A 188 2.37 -23.67 -0.67
C GLU A 188 2.94 -22.75 0.42
N TYR A 189 2.18 -21.77 0.92
CA TYR A 189 2.59 -20.93 2.04
C TYR A 189 2.93 -21.74 3.29
N VAL A 190 2.05 -22.66 3.69
CA VAL A 190 2.26 -23.56 4.84
C VAL A 190 3.51 -24.40 4.63
N GLY A 191 3.72 -24.95 3.43
CA GLY A 191 4.90 -25.74 3.10
C GLY A 191 6.21 -24.95 3.20
N LEU A 192 6.23 -23.71 2.72
CA LEU A 192 7.41 -22.83 2.79
C LEU A 192 7.74 -22.45 4.24
N ILE A 193 6.74 -22.14 5.06
CA ILE A 193 6.96 -21.79 6.47
C ILE A 193 7.44 -23.01 7.28
N ARG A 194 6.94 -24.20 6.98
CA ARG A 194 7.46 -25.45 7.59
C ARG A 194 8.94 -25.70 7.28
N GLN A 195 9.42 -25.29 6.10
CA GLN A 195 10.84 -25.36 5.74
C GLN A 195 11.72 -24.39 6.55
N MET A 196 11.12 -23.42 7.26
CA MET A 196 11.81 -22.51 8.18
C MET A 196 11.85 -23.05 9.63
N ASP A 197 11.72 -24.37 9.80
CA ASP A 197 11.74 -25.09 11.10
C ASP A 197 10.51 -24.84 12.01
N TYR A 198 9.44 -24.21 11.52
CA TYR A 198 8.18 -24.14 12.24
C TYR A 198 7.41 -25.47 12.14
N LYS A 199 7.27 -26.18 13.25
CA LYS A 199 6.66 -27.53 13.25
C LYS A 199 5.15 -27.51 13.16
N GLN A 200 4.50 -26.55 13.82
CA GLN A 200 3.06 -26.41 13.85
C GLN A 200 2.65 -25.19 13.00
N VAL A 201 2.21 -25.44 11.77
CA VAL A 201 1.79 -24.41 10.85
C VAL A 201 0.38 -24.72 10.34
N THR A 202 -0.56 -23.81 10.57
CA THR A 202 -1.94 -23.90 10.09
C THR A 202 -2.24 -22.77 9.14
N GLY A 203 -2.85 -23.07 7.99
CA GLY A 203 -3.28 -22.09 7.01
C GLY A 203 -4.79 -21.91 7.04
N TYR A 204 -5.25 -20.67 6.88
CA TYR A 204 -6.66 -20.33 6.76
C TYR A 204 -6.90 -19.45 5.54
N ILE A 205 -7.95 -19.75 4.79
CA ILE A 205 -8.49 -18.86 3.76
C ILE A 205 -9.72 -18.20 4.36
N TRP A 206 -9.70 -16.87 4.47
CA TRP A 206 -10.86 -16.13 4.97
C TRP A 206 -11.59 -15.45 3.82
N TYR A 207 -12.73 -16.03 3.46
CA TYR A 207 -13.68 -15.45 2.50
C TYR A 207 -14.54 -14.41 3.22
N VAL A 208 -14.10 -13.17 3.22
CA VAL A 208 -14.66 -12.10 4.06
C VAL A 208 -16.11 -11.79 3.68
N GLU A 209 -16.42 -11.75 2.38
CA GLU A 209 -17.77 -11.46 1.88
C GLU A 209 -18.74 -12.65 2.04
N LEU A 210 -18.21 -13.87 2.11
CA LEU A 210 -19.02 -15.09 2.29
C LEU A 210 -19.18 -15.47 3.77
N ASP A 211 -18.56 -14.72 4.66
CA ASP A 211 -18.50 -15.04 6.08
C ASP A 211 -18.01 -16.47 6.38
N LYS A 212 -17.02 -16.93 5.59
CA LYS A 212 -16.53 -18.30 5.65
C LYS A 212 -15.01 -18.31 5.91
N ILE A 213 -14.60 -19.22 6.80
CA ILE A 213 -13.17 -19.49 7.04
C ILE A 213 -12.93 -20.98 6.75
N GLU A 214 -11.95 -21.25 5.92
CA GLU A 214 -11.56 -22.60 5.52
C GLU A 214 -10.14 -22.88 6.01
N ALA A 215 -9.97 -23.95 6.81
CA ALA A 215 -8.67 -24.43 7.25
C ALA A 215 -8.06 -25.34 6.17
N VAL A 216 -6.72 -25.26 5.97
CA VAL A 216 -5.99 -25.97 4.90
C VAL A 216 -4.79 -26.69 5.47
#